data_4a562f6e0ecfc8f937eb87c2c2cd3d5f
#
_entry.id   4a562f6e0ecfc8f937eb87c2c2cd3d5f
#
_cell.length_a   1.000
_cell.length_b   1.000
_cell.length_c   1.000
_cell.angle_alpha   90.00
_cell.angle_beta   90.00
_cell.angle_gamma   90.00
#
_symmetry.space_group_name_H-M   'P 1'
#
loop_
_entity.id
_entity.type
_entity.pdbx_description
1 polymer ?
#
loop_
_entity_poly.entity_id
_entity_poly.type
_entity_poly.pdbx_seq_one_letter_code
_entity_poly.pdbx_strand_id
1 'polypeptide(L)'
;MRSFFKALAVILSTFTLMAFSCSRKKTIGDPYILFEIHGTVYGDCPVADETTPEPDDYVMVSQPLKGIKVSSGNNEAVYTNANGTFVIYGRSNPGTSVAIVIEDDDGASNGGPFQRMTRNVELRQRDAGDAGNYRGYWFASGVELKMLLKNESIDPGPVPLP
;
A
#
# COMPACT_ATOMS: atom_id res chain seq x y z
N MET A 1 -35.11 55.87 36.43
CA MET A 1 -33.94 55.73 35.50
C MET A 1 -32.91 54.66 35.92
N ARG A 2 -32.58 54.46 37.19
CA ARG A 2 -31.57 53.45 37.60
C ARG A 2 -31.98 51.98 37.40
N SER A 3 -33.28 51.68 37.32
CA SER A 3 -33.76 50.30 37.13
C SER A 3 -33.71 49.84 35.67
N PHE A 4 -33.83 50.75 34.71
CA PHE A 4 -33.78 50.43 33.29
C PHE A 4 -32.35 50.07 32.83
N PHE A 5 -31.32 50.69 33.38
CA PHE A 5 -29.94 50.39 33.06
C PHE A 5 -29.49 49.02 33.56
N LYS A 6 -30.05 48.54 34.69
CA LYS A 6 -29.73 47.18 35.20
C LYS A 6 -30.34 46.10 34.33
N ALA A 7 -31.56 46.29 33.81
CA ALA A 7 -32.21 45.33 32.91
C ALA A 7 -31.49 45.24 31.54
N LEU A 8 -31.03 46.39 31.02
CA LEU A 8 -30.30 46.44 29.73
C LEU A 8 -28.94 45.75 29.82
N ALA A 9 -28.24 45.90 30.94
CA ALA A 9 -26.93 45.26 31.16
C ALA A 9 -27.03 43.71 31.27
N VAL A 10 -28.11 43.19 31.85
CA VAL A 10 -28.34 41.74 31.92
C VAL A 10 -28.68 41.15 30.59
N ILE A 11 -29.44 41.83 29.73
CA ILE A 11 -29.82 41.38 28.38
C ILE A 11 -28.58 41.38 27.48
N LEU A 12 -27.70 42.38 27.57
CA LEU A 12 -26.48 42.46 26.77
C LEU A 12 -25.46 41.37 27.19
N SER A 13 -25.40 41.03 28.47
CA SER A 13 -24.54 39.97 29.01
C SER A 13 -24.96 38.57 28.57
N THR A 14 -26.27 38.29 28.49
CA THR A 14 -26.79 37.00 28.03
C THR A 14 -26.60 36.82 26.49
N PHE A 15 -26.63 37.90 25.71
CA PHE A 15 -26.40 37.81 24.25
C PHE A 15 -24.93 37.54 23.89
N THR A 16 -23.99 38.06 24.68
CA THR A 16 -22.56 37.80 24.48
C THR A 16 -22.17 36.35 24.86
N LEU A 17 -22.86 35.70 25.81
CA LEU A 17 -22.60 34.31 26.16
C LEU A 17 -23.13 33.30 25.14
N MET A 18 -24.14 33.66 24.33
CA MET A 18 -24.65 32.78 23.26
C MET A 18 -23.80 32.83 21.99
N ALA A 19 -23.01 33.89 21.79
CA ALA A 19 -22.15 33.98 20.60
C ALA A 19 -20.87 33.14 20.69
N PHE A 20 -20.48 32.67 21.89
CA PHE A 20 -19.31 31.82 22.07
C PHE A 20 -19.59 30.30 22.00
N SER A 21 -20.86 29.91 21.81
CA SER A 21 -21.26 28.49 21.82
C SER A 21 -21.27 27.82 20.44
N CYS A 22 -20.81 28.49 19.38
CA CYS A 22 -20.89 27.89 18.06
C CYS A 22 -19.60 28.06 17.28
N SER A 23 -18.60 27.27 17.61
CA SER A 23 -17.62 26.80 16.62
C SER A 23 -16.63 25.81 17.25
N ARG A 24 -17.10 24.72 17.81
CA ARG A 24 -16.25 23.52 17.69
C ARG A 24 -16.25 23.19 16.21
N LYS A 25 -15.26 23.69 15.48
CA LYS A 25 -14.88 23.10 14.19
C LYS A 25 -14.65 21.63 14.49
N LYS A 26 -15.63 20.79 14.15
CA LYS A 26 -15.45 19.35 14.11
C LYS A 26 -14.28 19.17 13.18
N THR A 27 -13.10 18.85 13.70
CA THR A 27 -11.93 18.52 12.89
C THR A 27 -12.35 17.30 12.10
N ILE A 28 -12.85 17.52 10.91
CA ILE A 28 -13.15 16.48 9.96
C ILE A 28 -11.76 15.97 9.60
N GLY A 29 -11.37 14.79 10.05
CA GLY A 29 -10.10 14.17 9.67
C GLY A 29 -10.00 14.08 8.14
N ASP A 30 -8.83 13.80 7.62
CA ASP A 30 -8.63 13.72 6.17
C ASP A 30 -9.56 12.67 5.53
N PRO A 31 -10.08 12.96 4.32
CA PRO A 31 -10.89 12.00 3.60
C PRO A 31 -10.09 10.74 3.28
N TYR A 32 -10.75 9.59 3.28
CA TYR A 32 -10.11 8.30 3.02
C TYR A 32 -11.01 7.33 2.26
N ILE A 33 -10.37 6.37 1.61
CA ILE A 33 -10.99 5.17 1.06
C ILE A 33 -10.52 3.95 1.83
N LEU A 34 -11.34 2.90 1.84
CA LEU A 34 -10.92 1.54 2.16
C LEU A 34 -10.69 0.78 0.87
N PHE A 35 -9.67 -0.07 0.84
CA PHE A 35 -9.37 -0.87 -0.34
C PHE A 35 -9.07 -2.32 0.00
N GLU A 36 -9.28 -3.17 -1.00
CA GLU A 36 -8.92 -4.58 -1.02
C GLU A 36 -8.29 -4.91 -2.36
N ILE A 37 -7.13 -5.55 -2.36
CA ILE A 37 -6.41 -5.93 -3.57
C ILE A 37 -6.05 -7.41 -3.49
N HIS A 38 -6.47 -8.17 -4.50
CA HIS A 38 -6.12 -9.56 -4.70
C HIS A 38 -5.14 -9.68 -5.86
N GLY A 39 -4.03 -10.37 -5.63
CA GLY A 39 -3.02 -10.52 -6.66
C GLY A 39 -2.14 -11.74 -6.48
N THR A 40 -1.23 -11.90 -7.44
CA THR A 40 -0.22 -12.93 -7.45
C THR A 40 1.14 -12.31 -7.78
N VAL A 41 2.17 -12.75 -7.06
CA VAL A 41 3.55 -12.34 -7.32
C VAL A 41 4.27 -13.48 -8.03
N TYR A 42 4.95 -13.15 -9.11
CA TYR A 42 5.76 -14.06 -9.92
C TYR A 42 7.21 -13.58 -9.99
N GLY A 43 8.12 -14.51 -10.27
CA GLY A 43 9.51 -14.20 -10.58
C GLY A 43 10.10 -15.24 -11.49
N ASP A 44 11.12 -14.88 -12.27
CA ASP A 44 11.88 -15.82 -13.06
C ASP A 44 12.95 -16.44 -12.15
N CYS A 45 12.87 -17.74 -11.93
CA CYS A 45 13.77 -18.49 -11.07
C CYS A 45 14.63 -19.42 -11.91
N PRO A 46 15.92 -19.59 -11.59
CA PRO A 46 16.76 -20.58 -12.24
C PRO A 46 16.32 -21.99 -11.86
N VAL A 47 16.05 -22.82 -12.82
CA VAL A 47 15.71 -24.22 -12.68
C VAL A 47 16.72 -25.03 -13.46
N ALA A 48 17.26 -26.11 -12.87
CA ALA A 48 18.21 -26.97 -13.57
C ALA A 48 17.59 -27.51 -14.86
N ASP A 49 18.30 -27.43 -15.96
CA ASP A 49 17.88 -28.01 -17.22
C ASP A 49 18.27 -29.50 -17.24
N GLU A 50 17.28 -30.37 -16.97
CA GLU A 50 17.48 -31.83 -17.00
C GLU A 50 17.71 -32.39 -18.41
N THR A 51 17.59 -31.58 -19.46
CA THR A 51 17.75 -32.00 -20.85
C THR A 51 19.17 -31.88 -21.36
N THR A 52 20.03 -31.18 -20.66
CA THR A 52 21.45 -31.00 -21.01
C THR A 52 22.35 -31.83 -20.09
N PRO A 53 23.44 -32.43 -20.62
CA PRO A 53 24.37 -33.21 -19.81
C PRO A 53 25.33 -32.33 -18.98
N GLU A 54 25.28 -31.01 -19.14
CA GLU A 54 26.13 -30.07 -18.41
C GLU A 54 25.46 -29.75 -17.04
N PRO A 55 26.14 -29.97 -15.90
CA PRO A 55 25.55 -29.85 -14.57
C PRO A 55 25.23 -28.41 -14.15
N ASP A 56 25.67 -27.41 -14.90
CA ASP A 56 25.50 -25.98 -14.58
C ASP A 56 24.55 -25.24 -15.53
N ASP A 57 23.79 -25.97 -16.36
CA ASP A 57 22.83 -25.36 -17.26
C ASP A 57 21.49 -25.09 -16.53
N TYR A 58 21.06 -23.84 -16.50
CA TYR A 58 19.82 -23.41 -15.88
C TYR A 58 18.93 -22.70 -16.91
N VAL A 59 17.65 -23.01 -16.85
CA VAL A 59 16.61 -22.26 -17.58
C VAL A 59 15.84 -21.38 -16.61
N MET A 60 15.55 -20.16 -17.04
CA MET A 60 14.74 -19.24 -16.26
C MET A 60 13.26 -19.54 -16.46
N VAL A 61 12.58 -19.94 -15.39
CA VAL A 61 11.16 -20.29 -15.41
C VAL A 61 10.39 -19.30 -14.55
N SER A 62 9.35 -18.69 -15.13
CA SER A 62 8.45 -17.83 -14.39
C SER A 62 7.56 -18.67 -13.51
N GLN A 63 7.62 -18.46 -12.21
CA GLN A 63 6.85 -19.21 -11.22
C GLN A 63 6.32 -18.29 -10.12
N PRO A 64 5.20 -18.69 -9.47
CA PRO A 64 4.66 -17.93 -8.35
C PRO A 64 5.62 -17.96 -7.16
N LEU A 65 5.80 -16.79 -6.53
CA LEU A 65 6.74 -16.61 -5.42
C LEU A 65 6.02 -16.65 -4.08
N LYS A 66 6.40 -17.60 -3.24
CA LYS A 66 5.97 -17.71 -1.85
C LYS A 66 6.81 -16.80 -0.95
N GLY A 67 6.21 -16.29 0.14
CA GLY A 67 6.95 -15.60 1.20
C GLY A 67 7.30 -14.14 0.85
N ILE A 68 6.85 -13.63 -0.29
CA ILE A 68 7.08 -12.24 -0.67
C ILE A 68 6.19 -11.33 0.17
N LYS A 69 6.81 -10.34 0.80
CA LYS A 69 6.14 -9.32 1.57
C LYS A 69 5.48 -8.28 0.66
N VAL A 70 4.19 -8.07 0.86
CA VAL A 70 3.38 -7.09 0.14
C VAL A 70 2.86 -6.07 1.13
N SER A 71 3.11 -4.80 0.88
CA SER A 71 2.71 -3.70 1.77
C SER A 71 2.20 -2.49 0.99
N SER A 72 1.44 -1.62 1.66
CA SER A 72 0.94 -0.37 1.08
C SER A 72 0.89 0.72 2.15
N GLY A 73 1.75 1.72 2.02
CA GLY A 73 1.85 2.82 2.99
C GLY A 73 2.03 2.33 4.42
N ASN A 74 1.17 2.79 5.33
CA ASN A 74 1.19 2.40 6.75
C ASN A 74 0.23 1.26 7.09
N ASN A 75 -0.32 0.58 6.07
CA ASN A 75 -1.19 -0.58 6.29
C ASN A 75 -0.37 -1.81 6.69
N GLU A 76 -1.04 -2.79 7.31
CA GLU A 76 -0.40 -4.05 7.66
C GLU A 76 0.11 -4.78 6.41
N ALA A 77 1.34 -5.26 6.48
CA ALA A 77 1.93 -6.04 5.40
C ALA A 77 1.42 -7.49 5.44
N VAL A 78 1.30 -8.11 4.28
CA VAL A 78 0.94 -9.51 4.11
C VAL A 78 2.04 -10.24 3.35
N TYR A 79 2.07 -11.57 3.45
CA TYR A 79 3.01 -12.42 2.72
C TYR A 79 2.27 -13.29 1.71
N THR A 80 2.89 -13.52 0.57
CA THR A 80 2.34 -14.42 -0.44
C THR A 80 2.36 -15.87 0.07
N ASN A 81 1.31 -16.61 -0.28
CA ASN A 81 1.20 -18.05 0.03
C ASN A 81 2.01 -18.92 -0.96
N ALA A 82 1.89 -20.25 -0.85
CA ALA A 82 2.59 -21.19 -1.72
C ALA A 82 2.29 -21.05 -3.22
N ASN A 83 1.15 -20.45 -3.56
CA ASN A 83 0.75 -20.16 -4.95
C ASN A 83 1.09 -18.73 -5.38
N GLY A 84 1.92 -18.03 -4.62
CA GLY A 84 2.28 -16.63 -4.86
C GLY A 84 1.14 -15.64 -4.64
N THR A 85 -0.04 -16.07 -4.16
CA THR A 85 -1.20 -15.20 -4.02
C THR A 85 -1.19 -14.43 -2.70
N PHE A 86 -1.76 -13.22 -2.76
CA PHE A 86 -1.94 -12.35 -1.60
C PHE A 86 -3.30 -11.64 -1.64
N VAL A 87 -3.75 -11.24 -0.46
CA VAL A 87 -4.88 -10.30 -0.28
C VAL A 87 -4.43 -9.24 0.72
N ILE A 88 -4.44 -7.98 0.30
CA ILE A 88 -4.11 -6.86 1.16
C ILE A 88 -5.31 -5.94 1.31
N TYR A 89 -5.58 -5.57 2.56
CA TYR A 89 -6.60 -4.59 2.94
C TYR A 89 -5.93 -3.34 3.45
N GLY A 90 -6.56 -2.20 3.24
CA GLY A 90 -5.99 -1.00 3.79
C GLY A 90 -6.86 0.23 3.67
N ARG A 91 -6.28 1.30 4.17
CA ARG A 91 -6.82 2.66 4.09
C ARG A 91 -5.83 3.53 3.32
N SER A 92 -6.35 4.35 2.41
CA SER A 92 -5.56 5.30 1.64
C SER A 92 -6.29 6.63 1.50
N ASN A 93 -5.58 7.65 1.04
CA ASN A 93 -6.19 8.87 0.58
C ASN A 93 -7.10 8.58 -0.63
N PRO A 94 -8.15 9.37 -0.88
CA PRO A 94 -8.99 9.20 -2.04
C PRO A 94 -8.18 9.25 -3.33
N GLY A 95 -8.44 8.29 -4.21
CA GLY A 95 -7.75 8.16 -5.50
C GLY A 95 -8.19 6.88 -6.19
N THR A 96 -7.84 6.73 -7.45
CA THR A 96 -8.16 5.55 -8.27
C THR A 96 -7.04 4.52 -8.28
N SER A 97 -5.92 4.77 -7.61
CA SER A 97 -4.80 3.85 -7.52
C SER A 97 -4.15 3.87 -6.13
N VAL A 98 -3.51 2.76 -5.80
CA VAL A 98 -2.75 2.57 -4.56
C VAL A 98 -1.37 2.02 -4.89
N ALA A 99 -0.33 2.62 -4.30
CA ALA A 99 1.02 2.12 -4.41
C ALA A 99 1.21 0.88 -3.52
N ILE A 100 1.64 -0.22 -4.11
CA ILE A 100 2.05 -1.44 -3.43
C ILE A 100 3.56 -1.59 -3.52
N VAL A 101 4.17 -1.91 -2.40
CA VAL A 101 5.58 -2.29 -2.30
C VAL A 101 5.65 -3.80 -2.14
N ILE A 102 6.42 -4.45 -3.01
CA ILE A 102 6.75 -5.87 -2.94
C ILE A 102 8.24 -6.02 -2.60
N GLU A 103 8.54 -6.86 -1.64
CA GLU A 103 9.88 -7.00 -1.07
C GLU A 103 10.14 -8.47 -0.73
N ASP A 104 11.29 -8.95 -1.18
CA ASP A 104 11.82 -10.24 -0.80
C ASP A 104 12.71 -10.01 0.44
N ASP A 105 12.22 -10.39 1.61
CA ASP A 105 12.91 -10.23 2.88
C ASP A 105 13.54 -11.54 3.41
N ASP A 106 13.35 -12.67 2.70
CA ASP A 106 13.95 -13.96 3.02
C ASP A 106 15.20 -14.31 2.16
N GLY A 107 15.56 -13.42 1.24
CA GLY A 107 16.80 -13.47 0.47
C GLY A 107 16.82 -14.56 -0.58
N ALA A 108 17.78 -15.51 -0.51
CA ALA A 108 17.96 -16.56 -1.50
C ALA A 108 16.91 -17.69 -1.41
N SER A 109 16.03 -17.66 -0.42
CA SER A 109 14.92 -18.59 -0.33
C SER A 109 13.96 -18.40 -1.51
N ASN A 110 13.27 -19.45 -1.91
CA ASN A 110 12.26 -19.40 -3.00
C ASN A 110 12.78 -18.90 -4.37
N GLY A 111 14.07 -19.10 -4.67
CA GLY A 111 14.67 -18.76 -5.98
C GLY A 111 15.16 -17.32 -6.12
N GLY A 112 15.12 -16.52 -5.02
CA GLY A 112 15.66 -15.16 -4.96
C GLY A 112 17.20 -15.10 -4.90
N PRO A 113 17.77 -13.95 -4.57
CA PRO A 113 17.10 -12.73 -4.09
C PRO A 113 16.43 -11.90 -5.20
N PHE A 114 15.28 -11.32 -4.89
CA PHE A 114 14.55 -10.43 -5.80
C PHE A 114 14.69 -8.96 -5.42
N GLN A 115 14.54 -8.09 -6.42
CA GLN A 115 14.59 -6.64 -6.20
C GLN A 115 13.29 -6.15 -5.56
N ARG A 116 13.43 -5.27 -4.56
CA ARG A 116 12.29 -4.52 -4.04
C ARG A 116 11.70 -3.63 -5.13
N MET A 117 10.38 -3.67 -5.29
CA MET A 117 9.69 -2.94 -6.33
C MET A 117 8.47 -2.22 -5.77
N THR A 118 8.10 -1.12 -6.42
CA THR A 118 6.83 -0.41 -6.15
C THR A 118 5.99 -0.43 -7.43
N ARG A 119 4.71 -0.74 -7.28
CA ARG A 119 3.73 -0.75 -8.37
C ARG A 119 2.47 0.00 -7.96
N ASN A 120 1.94 0.80 -8.86
CA ASN A 120 0.62 1.41 -8.70
C ASN A 120 -0.42 0.43 -9.23
N VAL A 121 -1.41 0.13 -8.39
CA VAL A 121 -2.55 -0.74 -8.73
C VAL A 121 -3.78 0.11 -8.87
N GLU A 122 -4.39 0.06 -10.05
CA GLU A 122 -5.66 0.73 -10.32
C GLU A 122 -6.81 0.04 -9.59
N LEU A 123 -7.62 0.83 -8.93
CA LEU A 123 -8.76 0.38 -8.15
C LEU A 123 -10.06 0.73 -8.85
N ARG A 124 -11.08 -0.09 -8.66
CA ARG A 124 -12.45 0.17 -9.07
C ARG A 124 -13.32 0.38 -7.84
N GLN A 125 -14.13 1.42 -7.85
CA GLN A 125 -15.06 1.69 -6.77
C GLN A 125 -16.13 0.58 -6.75
N ARG A 126 -16.28 -0.06 -5.58
CA ARG A 126 -17.31 -1.06 -5.33
C ARG A 126 -18.53 -0.45 -4.66
N ASP A 127 -18.28 0.35 -3.61
CA ASP A 127 -19.32 1.05 -2.87
C ASP A 127 -18.96 2.52 -2.72
N ALA A 128 -19.94 3.40 -2.90
CA ALA A 128 -19.80 4.81 -2.63
C ALA A 128 -19.88 5.04 -1.11
N GLY A 129 -18.89 5.76 -0.58
CA GLY A 129 -18.93 6.21 0.81
C GLY A 129 -19.53 7.61 0.90
N ASP A 130 -20.48 7.78 1.79
CA ASP A 130 -21.19 9.03 2.00
C ASP A 130 -21.17 9.51 3.48
N ALA A 131 -20.52 8.77 4.35
CA ALA A 131 -20.49 9.02 5.78
C ALA A 131 -19.21 9.78 6.21
N GLY A 132 -19.32 11.08 6.42
CA GLY A 132 -18.22 11.89 6.97
C GLY A 132 -17.02 11.96 6.03
N ASN A 133 -15.88 11.38 6.41
CA ASN A 133 -14.63 11.39 5.64
C ASN A 133 -14.42 10.15 4.79
N TYR A 134 -15.24 9.14 4.96
CA TYR A 134 -15.19 7.91 4.19
C TYR A 134 -15.67 8.17 2.75
N ARG A 135 -14.86 7.78 1.77
CA ARG A 135 -15.09 8.00 0.33
C ARG A 135 -15.34 6.71 -0.44
N GLY A 136 -15.66 5.64 0.26
CA GLY A 136 -16.09 4.39 -0.34
C GLY A 136 -15.08 3.26 -0.24
N TYR A 137 -15.54 2.11 -0.70
CA TYR A 137 -14.78 0.87 -0.76
C TYR A 137 -14.34 0.59 -2.19
N TRP A 138 -13.06 0.32 -2.35
CA TRP A 138 -12.40 0.17 -3.64
C TRP A 138 -11.74 -1.20 -3.73
N PHE A 139 -11.69 -1.76 -4.93
CA PHE A 139 -11.27 -3.14 -5.14
C PHE A 139 -10.44 -3.31 -6.41
N ALA A 140 -9.46 -4.21 -6.34
CA ALA A 140 -8.75 -4.74 -7.49
C ALA A 140 -8.57 -6.25 -7.35
N SER A 141 -8.71 -6.99 -8.45
CA SER A 141 -8.47 -8.44 -8.51
C SER A 141 -7.71 -8.81 -9.76
N GLY A 142 -7.06 -9.97 -9.72
CA GLY A 142 -6.25 -10.46 -10.84
C GLY A 142 -5.01 -9.59 -11.08
N VAL A 143 -4.48 -8.97 -10.02
CA VAL A 143 -3.26 -8.16 -10.10
C VAL A 143 -2.07 -9.09 -10.20
N GLU A 144 -1.31 -8.98 -11.29
CA GLU A 144 -0.08 -9.74 -11.51
C GLU A 144 1.14 -8.84 -11.30
N LEU A 145 2.02 -9.24 -10.38
CA LEU A 145 3.22 -8.51 -10.03
C LEU A 145 4.44 -9.38 -10.31
N LYS A 146 5.26 -8.96 -11.29
CA LYS A 146 6.49 -9.67 -11.61
C LYS A 146 7.68 -9.00 -10.94
N MET A 147 8.44 -9.78 -10.16
CA MET A 147 9.71 -9.38 -9.54
C MET A 147 10.88 -9.72 -10.46
N LEU A 148 11.93 -8.92 -10.35
CA LEU A 148 13.20 -9.14 -11.05
C LEU A 148 14.23 -9.63 -10.06
N LEU A 149 15.05 -10.58 -10.45
CA LEU A 149 16.22 -10.99 -9.67
C LEU A 149 17.12 -9.78 -9.41
N LYS A 150 17.69 -9.72 -8.23
CA LYS A 150 18.83 -8.82 -8.01
C LYS A 150 19.95 -9.34 -8.92
N ASN A 151 20.32 -8.53 -9.90
CA ASN A 151 21.60 -8.77 -10.54
C ASN A 151 22.64 -8.67 -9.42
N GLU A 152 23.29 -9.78 -9.09
CA GLU A 152 24.58 -9.70 -8.44
C GLU A 152 25.38 -8.79 -9.37
N SER A 153 25.79 -7.63 -8.89
CA SER A 153 26.81 -6.83 -9.54
C SER A 153 27.97 -7.81 -9.74
N ILE A 154 28.17 -8.27 -10.97
CA ILE A 154 29.44 -8.88 -11.34
C ILE A 154 30.41 -7.72 -11.10
N ASP A 155 31.04 -7.75 -9.91
CA ASP A 155 32.20 -6.91 -9.64
C ASP A 155 33.18 -7.28 -10.78
N PRO A 156 33.40 -6.39 -11.78
CA PRO A 156 34.42 -6.67 -12.76
C PRO A 156 35.73 -6.59 -11.99
N GLY A 157 36.18 -7.77 -11.54
CA GLY A 157 37.44 -7.88 -10.82
C GLY A 157 38.50 -6.97 -11.43
N PRO A 158 39.51 -6.53 -10.68
CA PRO A 158 40.42 -5.48 -11.11
C PRO A 158 40.96 -5.79 -12.51
N VAL A 159 40.63 -4.92 -13.47
CA VAL A 159 41.18 -4.99 -14.85
C VAL A 159 42.70 -5.00 -14.70
N PRO A 160 43.42 -6.06 -15.16
CA PRO A 160 44.89 -6.05 -15.13
C PRO A 160 45.34 -4.86 -15.97
N LEU A 161 46.01 -3.92 -15.36
CA LEU A 161 46.67 -2.82 -16.04
C LEU A 161 47.77 -3.41 -16.96
N PRO A 162 47.93 -2.88 -18.19
CA PRO A 162 48.92 -3.33 -19.14
C PRO A 162 50.32 -3.12 -18.67
#